data_3a1947e6dc5429d15f588fcdd2acd249
#
_entry.id   3a1947e6dc5429d15f588fcdd2acd249
#
_cell.length_a   1.000
_cell.length_b   1.000
_cell.length_c   1.000
_cell.angle_alpha   90.00
_cell.angle_beta   90.00
_cell.angle_gamma   90.00
#
_symmetry.space_group_name_H-M   'P 1'
#
loop_
_entity.id
_entity.type
_entity.pdbx_description
1 polymer ?
#
loop_
_entity_poly.entity_id
_entity_poly.type
_entity_poly.pdbx_seq_one_letter_code
_entity_poly.pdbx_strand_id
1 'polypeptide(L)'
;MEMTVKRLESYQRLMREITILRCELNEMNTTDAGLGSSVIKDYSKGFERPQAVVGFDGDRYRRKRRLLDKKEAEAAEIKNWVEAIEDTVTRKVFEYYYLDGLPWKEIAKRLGYRDNPDYPRLYIRDKYLKSCGIK
;
A
#
# COMPACT_ATOMS: atom_id res chain seq x y z
N MET A 1 -17.68 -7.64 0.56
CA MET A 1 -16.53 -8.01 1.39
C MET A 1 -16.57 -7.27 2.71
N GLU A 2 -16.31 -7.97 3.77
CA GLU A 2 -16.51 -7.43 5.10
C GLU A 2 -15.25 -6.78 5.66
N MET A 3 -15.40 -5.57 6.20
CA MET A 3 -14.28 -4.88 6.82
C MET A 3 -14.07 -5.41 8.24
N THR A 4 -12.80 -5.54 8.63
CA THR A 4 -12.44 -5.97 9.99
C THR A 4 -11.32 -5.07 10.50
N VAL A 5 -11.14 -5.07 11.84
CA VAL A 5 -10.03 -4.33 12.43
C VAL A 5 -8.70 -4.83 11.88
N LYS A 6 -8.58 -6.14 11.72
CA LYS A 6 -7.35 -6.72 11.19
C LYS A 6 -7.04 -6.20 9.78
N ARG A 7 -8.05 -6.09 8.93
CA ARG A 7 -7.85 -5.54 7.58
C ARG A 7 -7.43 -4.08 7.66
N LEU A 8 -8.10 -3.30 8.50
CA LEU A 8 -7.74 -1.89 8.66
C LEU A 8 -6.29 -1.75 9.12
N GLU A 9 -5.90 -2.57 10.09
CA GLU A 9 -4.54 -2.51 10.62
C GLU A 9 -3.49 -2.97 9.62
N SER A 10 -3.88 -3.75 8.63
CA SER A 10 -2.95 -4.22 7.62
C SER A 10 -2.61 -3.18 6.56
N TYR A 11 -3.31 -2.05 6.53
CA TYR A 11 -3.16 -1.08 5.44
C TYR A 11 -1.72 -0.56 5.32
N GLN A 12 -1.09 -0.20 6.44
CA GLN A 12 0.27 0.33 6.39
C GLN A 12 1.25 -0.70 5.85
N ARG A 13 1.10 -1.96 6.26
CA ARG A 13 1.94 -3.03 5.74
C ARG A 13 1.69 -3.24 4.25
N LEU A 14 0.43 -3.21 3.83
CA LEU A 14 0.09 -3.33 2.41
C LEU A 14 0.78 -2.26 1.58
N MET A 15 0.75 -1.02 2.06
CA MET A 15 1.37 0.07 1.32
C MET A 15 2.88 -0.11 1.21
N ARG A 16 3.52 -0.61 2.26
CA ARG A 16 4.95 -0.90 2.20
C ARG A 16 5.24 -2.02 1.20
N GLU A 17 4.42 -3.07 1.23
CA GLU A 17 4.58 -4.18 0.28
C GLU A 17 4.35 -3.74 -1.16
N ILE A 18 3.37 -2.88 -1.37
CA ILE A 18 3.11 -2.33 -2.69
C ILE A 18 4.32 -1.55 -3.20
N THR A 19 4.90 -0.73 -2.33
CA THR A 19 6.08 0.05 -2.70
C THR A 19 7.25 -0.87 -3.08
N ILE A 20 7.46 -1.92 -2.29
CA ILE A 20 8.53 -2.89 -2.56
C ILE A 20 8.30 -3.57 -3.91
N LEU A 21 7.07 -4.04 -4.14
CA LEU A 21 6.76 -4.73 -5.39
C LEU A 21 6.91 -3.81 -6.60
N ARG A 22 6.50 -2.56 -6.47
CA ARG A 22 6.69 -1.59 -7.56
C ARG A 22 8.16 -1.38 -7.86
N CYS A 23 8.98 -1.30 -6.81
CA CYS A 23 10.42 -1.17 -7.00
C CYS A 23 11.01 -2.39 -7.67
N GLU A 24 10.59 -3.59 -7.24
CA GLU A 24 11.08 -4.81 -7.84
C GLU A 24 10.72 -4.90 -9.32
N LEU A 25 9.48 -4.57 -9.65
CA LEU A 25 9.05 -4.60 -11.05
C LEU A 25 9.79 -3.57 -11.88
N ASN A 26 9.99 -2.39 -11.31
CA ASN A 26 10.72 -1.34 -12.01
C ASN A 26 12.17 -1.76 -12.27
N GLU A 27 12.79 -2.39 -11.27
CA GLU A 27 14.16 -2.90 -11.43
C GLU A 27 14.24 -3.96 -12.50
N MET A 28 13.26 -4.85 -12.55
CA MET A 28 13.23 -5.88 -13.59
C MET A 28 13.16 -5.26 -14.98
N ASN A 29 12.27 -4.29 -15.15
CA ASN A 29 12.13 -3.60 -16.43
C ASN A 29 13.38 -2.80 -16.78
N THR A 30 13.92 -2.09 -15.80
CA THR A 30 15.09 -1.25 -16.03
C THR A 30 16.31 -2.09 -16.36
N THR A 31 16.50 -3.17 -15.63
CA THR A 31 17.63 -4.06 -15.87
C THR A 31 17.54 -4.68 -17.26
N ASP A 32 16.35 -5.11 -17.63
CA ASP A 32 16.14 -5.69 -18.94
C ASP A 32 16.42 -4.67 -20.03
N ALA A 33 15.87 -3.48 -19.88
CA ALA A 33 16.10 -2.40 -20.83
C ALA A 33 17.55 -1.95 -20.79
N GLY A 34 18.12 -1.89 -19.60
CA GLY A 34 19.50 -1.47 -19.44
C GLY A 34 20.48 -2.41 -20.07
N LEU A 35 20.23 -3.71 -19.94
CA LEU A 35 21.09 -4.68 -20.57
C LEU A 35 20.99 -4.59 -22.09
N GLY A 36 19.83 -4.29 -22.56
CA GLY A 36 19.63 -4.09 -23.96
C GLY A 36 20.20 -2.80 -24.45
N SER A 37 20.23 -1.83 -23.60
CA SER A 37 20.69 -0.52 -23.99
C SER A 37 22.17 -0.31 -23.74
N SER A 38 22.69 -0.90 -22.78
CA SER A 38 24.09 -0.65 -22.52
C SER A 38 24.97 -1.83 -22.91
N VAL A 39 24.39 -1.93 -22.99
CA VAL A 39 24.77 -2.75 -23.11
C VAL A 39 24.80 -3.25 -23.87
N ILE A 40 24.54 -3.09 -24.03
CA ILE A 40 24.36 -3.46 -24.64
C ILE A 40 24.95 -3.55 -25.43
N LYS A 41 25.54 -3.26 -25.64
CA LYS A 41 25.86 -3.38 -26.24
C LYS A 41 26.47 -4.00 -26.68
N ASP A 42 26.61 -4.19 -26.60
CA ASP A 42 26.96 -4.95 -26.92
C ASP A 42 27.14 -5.45 -27.47
N TYR A 43 27.04 -5.29 -27.63
CA TYR A 43 26.95 -6.10 -28.13
C TYR A 43 26.98 -6.40 -28.82
N SER A 44 27.14 -6.22 -29.02
CA SER A 44 27.01 -6.74 -29.55
C SER A 44 27.26 -7.42 -29.98
N LYS A 45 27.46 -7.69 -30.14
CA LYS A 45 27.37 -8.51 -30.38
C LYS A 45 26.89 -9.28 -30.55
N GLY A 46 26.64 -9.22 -30.33
CA GLY A 46 25.90 -10.07 -30.40
C GLY A 46 25.45 -10.50 -30.19
N PHE A 47 25.19 -10.55 -29.90
CA PHE A 47 24.53 -11.14 -29.46
C PHE A 47 23.86 -11.21 -29.13
N GLU A 48 23.91 -11.18 -28.97
CA GLU A 48 23.17 -11.37 -28.47
C GLU A 48 22.45 -11.32 -28.27
N ARG A 49 21.91 -11.35 -28.38
CA ARG A 49 20.96 -11.43 -28.20
C ARG A 49 20.30 -11.77 -27.76
N PRO A 50 19.89 -11.78 -28.16
CA PRO A 50 18.76 -12.00 -27.46
C PRO A 50 18.84 -12.29 -26.25
N GLN A 51 19.43 -12.19 -26.01
CA GLN A 51 19.62 -12.42 -24.89
C GLN A 51 19.08 -11.59 -23.89
N ALA A 52 18.63 -10.45 -24.06
CA ALA A 52 17.80 -9.75 -23.13
C ALA A 52 16.75 -10.67 -22.60
N VAL A 53 16.30 -11.45 -23.44
CA VAL A 53 15.37 -12.49 -23.05
C VAL A 53 15.97 -13.39 -21.99
N VAL A 54 17.25 -13.59 -22.06
CA VAL A 54 17.95 -14.43 -21.08
C VAL A 54 17.90 -13.80 -19.71
N GLY A 55 17.99 -12.47 -19.63
CA GLY A 55 18.00 -11.78 -18.36
C GLY A 55 16.61 -11.52 -17.76
N PHE A 56 15.56 -11.66 -18.57
CA PHE A 56 14.23 -11.32 -18.13
C PHE A 56 13.36 -12.56 -17.91
N ASP A 57 12.88 -12.75 -16.70
CA ASP A 57 11.98 -13.85 -16.37
C ASP A 57 10.53 -13.36 -16.45
N GLY A 58 9.91 -13.58 -17.59
CA GLY A 58 8.55 -13.13 -17.81
C GLY A 58 7.53 -13.74 -16.87
N ASP A 59 7.72 -15.01 -16.51
CA ASP A 59 6.80 -15.66 -15.59
C ASP A 59 6.91 -15.04 -14.20
N ARG A 60 8.13 -14.79 -13.76
CA ARG A 60 8.37 -14.16 -12.48
C ARG A 60 7.78 -12.74 -12.45
N TYR A 61 7.96 -12.01 -13.53
CA TYR A 61 7.40 -10.66 -13.66
C TYR A 61 5.88 -10.70 -13.56
N ARG A 62 5.25 -11.60 -14.30
CA ARG A 62 3.79 -11.70 -14.29
C ARG A 62 3.26 -12.10 -12.92
N ARG A 63 3.95 -13.01 -12.21
CA ARG A 63 3.53 -13.39 -10.86
C ARG A 63 3.60 -12.20 -9.91
N LYS A 64 4.69 -11.44 -9.98
CA LYS A 64 4.83 -10.26 -9.12
C LYS A 64 3.80 -9.20 -9.49
N ARG A 65 3.52 -9.03 -10.76
CA ARG A 65 2.52 -8.06 -11.21
C ARG A 65 1.13 -8.43 -10.69
N ARG A 66 0.77 -9.71 -10.76
CA ARG A 66 -0.52 -10.16 -10.23
C ARG A 66 -0.61 -9.96 -8.73
N LEU A 67 0.48 -10.22 -8.02
CA LEU A 67 0.52 -10.01 -6.58
C LEU A 67 0.35 -8.53 -6.26
N LEU A 68 1.03 -7.66 -6.99
CA LEU A 68 0.89 -6.22 -6.81
C LEU A 68 -0.54 -5.77 -7.05
N ASP A 69 -1.16 -6.23 -8.15
CA ASP A 69 -2.53 -5.86 -8.47
C ASP A 69 -3.48 -6.28 -7.35
N LYS A 70 -3.28 -7.46 -6.79
CA LYS A 70 -4.12 -7.95 -5.70
C LYS A 70 -3.97 -7.08 -4.45
N LYS A 71 -2.74 -6.74 -4.11
CA LYS A 71 -2.50 -5.91 -2.93
C LYS A 71 -3.00 -4.48 -3.12
N GLU A 72 -2.87 -3.95 -4.31
CA GLU A 72 -3.40 -2.61 -4.60
C GLU A 72 -4.92 -2.60 -4.52
N ALA A 73 -5.56 -3.67 -4.99
CA ALA A 73 -7.01 -3.76 -4.90
C ALA A 73 -7.47 -3.82 -3.45
N GLU A 74 -6.76 -4.56 -2.61
CA GLU A 74 -7.12 -4.65 -1.21
C GLU A 74 -6.90 -3.32 -0.49
N ALA A 75 -5.79 -2.65 -0.77
CA ALA A 75 -5.52 -1.35 -0.17
C ALA A 75 -6.59 -0.34 -0.58
N ALA A 76 -7.01 -0.38 -1.85
CA ALA A 76 -8.04 0.51 -2.35
C ALA A 76 -9.37 0.27 -1.65
N GLU A 77 -9.71 -0.99 -1.39
CA GLU A 77 -10.93 -1.32 -0.67
C GLU A 77 -10.93 -0.72 0.73
N ILE A 78 -9.81 -0.85 1.43
CA ILE A 78 -9.69 -0.30 2.78
C ILE A 78 -9.83 1.22 2.73
N LYS A 79 -9.10 1.85 1.82
CA LYS A 79 -9.14 3.29 1.68
C LYS A 79 -10.54 3.79 1.35
N ASN A 80 -11.21 3.12 0.41
CA ASN A 80 -12.56 3.50 0.03
C ASN A 80 -13.54 3.35 1.17
N TRP A 81 -13.38 2.29 1.96
CA TRP A 81 -14.24 2.09 3.12
C TRP A 81 -14.09 3.24 4.11
N VAL A 82 -12.86 3.64 4.38
CA VAL A 82 -12.59 4.74 5.30
C VAL A 82 -13.15 6.05 4.75
N GLU A 83 -12.92 6.31 3.47
CA GLU A 83 -13.36 7.56 2.86
C GLU A 83 -14.88 7.65 2.75
N ALA A 84 -15.57 6.53 2.84
CA ALA A 84 -17.03 6.50 2.78
C ALA A 84 -17.69 6.77 4.13
N ILE A 85 -16.91 6.91 5.21
CA ILE A 85 -17.46 7.23 6.52
C ILE A 85 -18.10 8.61 6.45
N GLU A 86 -19.39 8.71 6.82
CA GLU A 86 -20.12 9.95 6.65
C GLU A 86 -19.73 11.02 7.63
N ASP A 87 -19.52 10.65 8.89
CA ASP A 87 -19.16 11.63 9.90
C ASP A 87 -17.73 12.12 9.68
N THR A 88 -17.59 13.43 9.48
CA THR A 88 -16.29 13.99 9.10
C THR A 88 -15.21 13.77 10.15
N VAL A 89 -15.53 13.94 11.43
CA VAL A 89 -14.55 13.75 12.49
C VAL A 89 -14.13 12.28 12.56
N THR A 90 -15.11 11.38 12.53
CA THR A 90 -14.82 9.95 12.56
C THR A 90 -13.96 9.55 11.36
N ARG A 91 -14.31 10.04 10.17
CA ARG A 91 -13.54 9.76 8.97
C ARG A 91 -12.10 10.24 9.13
N LYS A 92 -11.90 11.44 9.67
CA LYS A 92 -10.55 11.96 9.86
C LYS A 92 -9.74 11.13 10.85
N VAL A 93 -10.37 10.66 11.92
CA VAL A 93 -9.70 9.78 12.87
C VAL A 93 -9.21 8.51 12.16
N PHE A 94 -10.08 7.90 11.36
CA PHE A 94 -9.72 6.69 10.64
C PHE A 94 -8.64 6.96 9.59
N GLU A 95 -8.74 8.09 8.87
CA GLU A 95 -7.73 8.44 7.89
C GLU A 95 -6.37 8.65 8.54
N TYR A 96 -6.33 9.42 9.62
CA TYR A 96 -5.07 9.70 10.28
C TYR A 96 -4.43 8.44 10.87
N TYR A 97 -5.25 7.60 11.50
CA TYR A 97 -4.68 6.44 12.17
C TYR A 97 -4.37 5.29 11.21
N TYR A 98 -5.32 4.91 10.38
CA TYR A 98 -5.14 3.72 9.53
C TYR A 98 -4.45 4.02 8.21
N LEU A 99 -4.77 5.14 7.57
CA LEU A 99 -4.20 5.44 6.27
C LEU A 99 -2.87 6.18 6.39
N ASP A 100 -2.80 7.15 7.29
CA ASP A 100 -1.57 7.95 7.45
C ASP A 100 -0.62 7.38 8.48
N GLY A 101 -1.08 6.50 9.36
CA GLY A 101 -0.22 5.86 10.35
C GLY A 101 0.22 6.76 11.48
N LEU A 102 -0.58 7.78 11.80
CA LEU A 102 -0.21 8.72 12.85
C LEU A 102 -0.49 8.16 14.23
N PRO A 103 0.37 8.49 15.23
CA PRO A 103 0.10 8.09 16.61
C PRO A 103 -1.10 8.85 17.17
N TRP A 104 -1.75 8.25 18.16
CA TRP A 104 -2.95 8.83 18.74
C TRP A 104 -2.71 10.23 19.32
N LYS A 105 -1.52 10.46 19.84
CA LYS A 105 -1.18 11.76 20.38
C LYS A 105 -1.23 12.85 19.32
N GLU A 106 -0.69 12.54 18.15
CA GLU A 106 -0.70 13.49 17.03
C GLU A 106 -2.12 13.69 16.50
N ILE A 107 -2.90 12.60 16.45
CA ILE A 107 -4.28 12.68 15.99
C ILE A 107 -5.11 13.59 16.90
N ALA A 108 -4.96 13.40 18.22
CA ALA A 108 -5.67 14.22 19.18
C ALA A 108 -5.31 15.69 19.02
N LYS A 109 -4.04 15.95 18.81
CA LYS A 109 -3.55 17.32 18.64
C LYS A 109 -4.15 17.98 17.40
N ARG A 110 -4.17 17.25 16.29
CA ARG A 110 -4.70 17.79 15.02
C ARG A 110 -6.19 18.04 15.06
N LEU A 111 -6.93 17.25 15.86
CA LEU A 111 -8.37 17.38 15.95
C LEU A 111 -8.83 18.29 17.07
N GLY A 112 -7.87 18.88 17.80
CA GLY A 112 -8.21 19.83 18.84
C GLY A 112 -8.49 19.22 20.22
N TYR A 113 -8.11 17.96 20.41
CA TYR A 113 -8.28 17.29 21.72
C TYR A 113 -7.03 17.42 22.58
N ARG A 114 -6.08 18.21 22.13
CA ARG A 114 -4.84 18.52 22.86
C ARG A 114 -4.08 17.26 23.26
N ASP A 115 -3.93 17.04 24.55
CA ASP A 115 -3.12 15.93 25.05
C ASP A 115 -3.97 14.73 25.43
N ASN A 116 -5.17 14.61 24.89
CA ASN A 116 -6.05 13.51 25.23
C ASN A 116 -6.10 12.50 24.07
N PRO A 117 -5.08 11.62 23.94
CA PRO A 117 -5.08 10.65 22.85
C PRO A 117 -6.17 9.58 23.00
N ASP A 118 -6.67 9.39 24.21
CA ASP A 118 -7.70 8.39 24.44
C ASP A 118 -9.04 8.80 23.85
N TYR A 119 -9.30 10.08 23.70
CA TYR A 119 -10.59 10.53 23.21
C TYR A 119 -10.84 10.06 21.76
N PRO A 120 -9.96 10.34 20.78
CA PRO A 120 -10.21 9.82 19.44
C PRO A 120 -10.12 8.31 19.37
N ARG A 121 -9.30 7.68 20.19
CA ARG A 121 -9.15 6.23 20.18
C ARG A 121 -10.39 5.52 20.71
N LEU A 122 -10.84 5.92 21.89
CA LEU A 122 -11.92 5.22 22.56
C LEU A 122 -13.31 5.73 22.17
N TYR A 123 -13.47 7.04 22.10
CA TYR A 123 -14.80 7.62 21.91
C TYR A 123 -15.13 7.89 20.46
N ILE A 124 -14.18 7.76 19.58
CA ILE A 124 -14.44 7.95 18.15
C ILE A 124 -14.19 6.65 17.40
N ARG A 125 -12.96 6.15 17.41
CA ARG A 125 -12.65 4.93 16.65
C ARG A 125 -13.37 3.71 17.20
N ASP A 126 -13.17 3.41 18.48
CA ASP A 126 -13.75 2.20 19.07
C ASP A 126 -15.26 2.25 19.03
N LYS A 127 -15.83 3.42 19.29
CA LYS A 127 -17.27 3.59 19.26
C LYS A 127 -17.84 3.34 17.88
N TYR A 128 -17.16 3.86 16.85
CA TYR A 128 -17.62 3.67 15.48
C TYR A 128 -17.50 2.21 15.06
N LEU A 129 -16.39 1.56 15.36
CA LEU A 129 -16.22 0.15 15.04
C LEU A 129 -17.30 -0.70 15.68
N LYS A 130 -17.61 -0.39 16.94
CA LYS A 130 -18.65 -1.12 17.65
C LYS A 130 -20.01 -0.89 17.00
N SER A 131 -20.29 0.33 16.57
CA SER A 131 -21.57 0.64 15.93
C SER A 131 -21.70 -0.08 14.59
N CYS A 132 -20.59 -0.38 13.93
CA CYS A 132 -20.59 -1.12 12.68
C CYS A 132 -20.58 -2.63 12.88
N GLY A 133 -20.47 -3.09 14.13
CA GLY A 133 -20.36 -4.52 14.41
C GLY A 133 -19.01 -5.10 14.07
N ILE A 134 -17.99 -4.28 13.98
CA ILE A 134 -16.64 -4.72 13.63
C ILE A 134 -15.85 -5.00 14.92
N LYS A 135 -15.20 -6.16 14.95
CA LYS A 135 -14.40 -6.56 16.11
C LYS A 135 -12.92 -6.56 15.82
#